data_20542b97927e6f5a1a81e34d0dd00f36
#
_entry.id   20542b97927e6f5a1a81e34d0dd00f36
#
_cell.length_a   1.000
_cell.length_b   1.000
_cell.length_c   1.000
_cell.angle_alpha   90.00
_cell.angle_beta   90.00
_cell.angle_gamma   90.00
#
_symmetry.space_group_name_H-M   'P 1'
#
loop_
_entity.id
_entity.type
_entity.pdbx_description
1 polymer ?
#
loop_
_entity_poly.entity_id
_entity_poly.type
_entity_poly.pdbx_seq_one_letter_code
_entity_poly.pdbx_strand_id
1 'polypeptide(L)'
;MRLAFAALLLATAAPVAAAPADDFHRLLDEHYAWLLRESPTYATSLGVRDYDRQIEDLGLAADDRRSREAGAFLARLDAIPETALSPEDRVNRAILRRSLSETVEANRFGQRMMLFTTYAGWHQNFAGLADNLPFRTRADYESYLARLEQYPKMNDTALDITARAVREGYVLPCSVLGNSEKTISGVIAEDPVKSRFYEPFTRPRPADTNEADWTALQARARHAVTDVLNPAYAKHLAFYRTQYLPHCAKSDSVSAQPGGRDYYAFRVRQETTTTLTPEEIHAIGLRESARIRAEMEKVARAAGFPSREAFIRDLRTNPRYFVTTPEALLKETALVNKTVDGKMPGLFGRLPRLPYGIRPIPAETAEGTTTAYYQPGSPASGIAGTYYVNTSKLDQRPLWEIPALSLHESVPGHHNQIALQQELELAPFRRHFTSFTAFTEGWGLYAESLGEEMGLYDTPAKKMGQLSYQAWRAARLVVDTGIHAMGWTKAQAVQFMRDNTALTDANIDAEVNRYISWPGQALGYKIGELKIRALRARAEQALGPKFDLRRFHDTVLAQGSVPLDVLEAQVDAWIAAEKAR
;
A
#
# COMPACT_ATOMS: atom_id res chain seq x y z
N MET A 1 -55.52 -44.32 -52.09
CA MET A 1 -55.19 -43.25 -51.13
C MET A 1 -54.17 -43.79 -50.13
N ARG A 2 -52.93 -43.46 -50.32
CA ARG A 2 -51.84 -43.79 -49.35
C ARG A 2 -51.40 -42.50 -48.71
N LEU A 3 -51.64 -42.37 -47.39
CA LEU A 3 -51.18 -41.27 -46.57
C LEU A 3 -49.73 -41.56 -46.17
N ALA A 4 -48.82 -40.68 -46.58
CA ALA A 4 -47.43 -40.69 -46.11
C ALA A 4 -47.31 -39.81 -44.83
N PHE A 5 -46.95 -40.42 -43.73
CA PHE A 5 -46.57 -39.71 -42.50
C PHE A 5 -45.13 -39.22 -42.63
N ALA A 6 -44.93 -37.90 -42.67
CA ALA A 6 -43.60 -37.28 -42.55
C ALA A 6 -43.27 -37.13 -41.06
N ALA A 7 -42.29 -37.88 -40.59
CA ALA A 7 -41.74 -37.71 -39.23
C ALA A 7 -40.81 -36.51 -39.22
N LEU A 8 -41.17 -35.44 -38.48
CA LEU A 8 -40.33 -34.27 -38.25
C LEU A 8 -39.31 -34.62 -37.13
N LEU A 9 -38.04 -34.83 -37.48
CA LEU A 9 -36.95 -34.97 -36.55
C LEU A 9 -36.63 -33.59 -35.97
N LEU A 10 -37.05 -33.33 -34.74
CA LEU A 10 -36.59 -32.21 -33.92
C LEU A 10 -35.13 -32.55 -33.46
N ALA A 11 -34.15 -31.98 -34.14
CA ALA A 11 -32.79 -31.96 -33.68
C ALA A 11 -32.71 -31.01 -32.45
N THR A 12 -32.64 -31.57 -31.26
CA THR A 12 -32.25 -30.81 -30.04
C THR A 12 -30.80 -30.41 -30.20
N ALA A 13 -30.56 -29.12 -30.50
CA ALA A 13 -29.20 -28.58 -30.43
C ALA A 13 -28.72 -28.69 -28.97
N ALA A 14 -27.73 -29.58 -28.76
CA ALA A 14 -27.00 -29.59 -27.49
C ALA A 14 -26.38 -28.20 -27.29
N PRO A 15 -26.40 -27.62 -26.05
CA PRO A 15 -25.71 -26.38 -25.80
C PRO A 15 -24.23 -26.56 -26.16
N VAL A 16 -23.74 -25.73 -27.08
CA VAL A 16 -22.30 -25.66 -27.38
C VAL A 16 -21.62 -25.29 -26.08
N ALA A 17 -20.83 -26.22 -25.53
CA ALA A 17 -20.00 -25.89 -24.37
C ALA A 17 -19.11 -24.69 -24.76
N ALA A 18 -19.14 -23.63 -23.93
CA ALA A 18 -18.30 -22.46 -24.16
C ALA A 18 -16.81 -22.92 -24.21
N ALA A 19 -16.02 -22.27 -25.07
CA ALA A 19 -14.58 -22.57 -25.07
C ALA A 19 -13.97 -22.25 -23.70
N PRO A 20 -12.98 -23.03 -23.21
CA PRO A 20 -12.37 -22.80 -21.90
C PRO A 20 -11.86 -21.37 -21.70
N ALA A 21 -11.41 -20.68 -22.75
CA ALA A 21 -11.01 -19.28 -22.72
C ALA A 21 -12.20 -18.33 -22.44
N ASP A 22 -13.39 -18.61 -23.02
CA ASP A 22 -14.59 -17.82 -22.78
C ASP A 22 -15.08 -18.00 -21.34
N ASP A 23 -14.99 -19.22 -20.80
CA ASP A 23 -15.31 -19.50 -19.40
C ASP A 23 -14.36 -18.77 -18.46
N PHE A 24 -13.07 -18.67 -18.81
CA PHE A 24 -12.08 -17.92 -18.05
C PHE A 24 -12.38 -16.42 -18.05
N HIS A 25 -12.62 -15.82 -19.21
CA HIS A 25 -12.93 -14.39 -19.31
C HIS A 25 -14.21 -14.04 -18.54
N ARG A 26 -15.27 -14.86 -18.64
CA ARG A 26 -16.48 -14.70 -17.85
C ARG A 26 -16.21 -14.78 -16.35
N LEU A 27 -15.35 -15.70 -15.90
CA LEU A 27 -14.94 -15.80 -14.49
C LEU A 27 -14.22 -14.53 -14.04
N LEU A 28 -13.34 -13.93 -14.87
CA LEU A 28 -12.68 -12.66 -14.57
C LEU A 28 -13.68 -11.52 -14.41
N ASP A 29 -14.67 -11.42 -15.28
CA ASP A 29 -15.70 -10.37 -15.23
C ASP A 29 -16.58 -10.51 -13.98
N GLU A 30 -17.03 -11.73 -13.66
CA GLU A 30 -17.80 -12.00 -12.45
C GLU A 30 -17.00 -11.71 -11.18
N HIS A 31 -15.71 -12.09 -11.16
CA HIS A 31 -14.82 -11.78 -10.05
C HIS A 31 -14.60 -10.27 -9.90
N TYR A 32 -14.42 -9.54 -11.00
CA TYR A 32 -14.29 -8.08 -10.94
C TYR A 32 -15.56 -7.40 -10.43
N ALA A 33 -16.73 -7.83 -10.88
CA ALA A 33 -18.02 -7.34 -10.36
C ALA A 33 -18.17 -7.64 -8.85
N TRP A 34 -17.69 -8.83 -8.41
CA TRP A 34 -17.65 -9.19 -6.99
C TRP A 34 -16.72 -8.26 -6.19
N LEU A 35 -15.52 -7.94 -6.67
CA LEU A 35 -14.59 -7.02 -6.03
C LEU A 35 -15.19 -5.62 -5.86
N LEU A 36 -15.87 -5.10 -6.89
CA LEU A 36 -16.54 -3.80 -6.85
C LEU A 36 -17.66 -3.77 -5.79
N ARG A 37 -18.45 -4.83 -5.69
CA ARG A 37 -19.50 -4.95 -4.69
C ARG A 37 -18.95 -5.01 -3.26
N GLU A 38 -17.86 -5.73 -3.05
CA GLU A 38 -17.23 -5.87 -1.73
C GLU A 38 -16.39 -4.64 -1.32
N SER A 39 -16.11 -3.72 -2.26
CA SER A 39 -15.31 -2.51 -2.06
C SER A 39 -16.05 -1.26 -2.58
N PRO A 40 -17.23 -0.92 -2.02
CA PRO A 40 -18.13 0.10 -2.57
C PRO A 40 -17.51 1.51 -2.60
N THR A 41 -16.70 1.87 -1.61
CA THR A 41 -16.04 3.18 -1.59
C THR A 41 -14.96 3.28 -2.67
N TYR A 42 -14.21 2.19 -2.87
CA TYR A 42 -13.21 2.12 -3.94
C TYR A 42 -13.88 2.05 -5.33
N ALA A 43 -15.00 1.33 -5.49
CA ALA A 43 -15.77 1.32 -6.74
C ALA A 43 -16.18 2.74 -7.16
N THR A 44 -16.63 3.57 -6.23
CA THR A 44 -16.94 4.99 -6.51
C THR A 44 -15.70 5.75 -7.01
N SER A 45 -14.54 5.54 -6.40
CA SER A 45 -13.30 6.19 -6.84
C SER A 45 -12.88 5.77 -8.25
N LEU A 46 -13.23 4.56 -8.67
CA LEU A 46 -13.04 4.06 -10.04
C LEU A 46 -14.11 4.55 -11.04
N GLY A 47 -15.09 5.34 -10.58
CA GLY A 47 -16.17 5.87 -11.42
C GLY A 47 -17.38 4.93 -11.55
N VAL A 48 -17.41 3.80 -10.83
CA VAL A 48 -18.56 2.88 -10.77
C VAL A 48 -19.54 3.38 -9.72
N ARG A 49 -20.67 3.90 -10.17
CA ARG A 49 -21.61 4.70 -9.35
C ARG A 49 -22.68 3.86 -8.64
N ASP A 50 -22.79 2.58 -8.95
CA ASP A 50 -23.86 1.70 -8.41
C ASP A 50 -23.79 1.54 -6.88
N TYR A 51 -22.63 1.78 -6.29
CA TYR A 51 -22.36 1.59 -4.87
C TYR A 51 -22.14 2.90 -4.09
N ASP A 52 -22.44 4.06 -4.69
CA ASP A 52 -22.08 5.39 -4.16
C ASP A 52 -22.59 5.69 -2.75
N ARG A 53 -23.65 5.03 -2.32
CA ARG A 53 -24.27 5.23 -1.00
C ARG A 53 -23.92 4.14 0.00
N GLN A 54 -23.05 3.20 -0.34
CA GLN A 54 -22.67 2.05 0.48
C GLN A 54 -21.25 2.23 1.06
N ILE A 55 -21.01 1.59 2.19
CA ILE A 55 -19.69 1.43 2.80
C ILE A 55 -19.37 -0.06 2.97
N GLU A 56 -18.11 -0.39 3.22
CA GLU A 56 -17.64 -1.75 3.42
C GLU A 56 -18.28 -2.42 4.63
N ASP A 57 -18.64 -3.71 4.50
CA ASP A 57 -19.09 -4.54 5.62
C ASP A 57 -17.88 -5.19 6.30
N LEU A 58 -17.59 -4.77 7.54
CA LEU A 58 -16.49 -5.28 8.36
C LEU A 58 -16.85 -6.53 9.17
N GLY A 59 -18.11 -6.98 9.13
CA GLY A 59 -18.60 -8.09 9.93
C GLY A 59 -17.88 -9.41 9.64
N LEU A 60 -17.59 -10.21 10.68
CA LEU A 60 -16.96 -11.54 10.51
C LEU A 60 -17.80 -12.48 9.64
N ALA A 61 -19.13 -12.35 9.66
CA ALA A 61 -20.01 -13.12 8.77
C ALA A 61 -19.80 -12.75 7.28
N ALA A 62 -19.58 -11.46 7.00
CA ALA A 62 -19.26 -11.00 5.65
C ALA A 62 -17.86 -11.48 5.22
N ASP A 63 -16.90 -11.49 6.14
CA ASP A 63 -15.57 -12.01 5.89
C ASP A 63 -15.60 -13.53 5.59
N ASP A 64 -16.34 -14.30 6.39
CA ASP A 64 -16.56 -15.74 6.13
C ASP A 64 -17.28 -15.99 4.80
N ARG A 65 -18.21 -15.14 4.40
CA ARG A 65 -18.89 -15.21 3.10
C ARG A 65 -17.88 -14.95 1.98
N ARG A 66 -17.09 -13.88 2.06
CA ARG A 66 -16.03 -13.56 1.07
C ARG A 66 -15.04 -14.71 0.90
N SER A 67 -14.63 -15.34 1.99
CA SER A 67 -13.75 -16.51 1.94
C SER A 67 -14.38 -17.70 1.22
N ARG A 68 -15.68 -18.00 1.49
CA ARG A 68 -16.38 -19.07 0.76
C ARG A 68 -16.55 -18.76 -0.73
N GLU A 69 -16.91 -17.51 -1.07
CA GLU A 69 -17.06 -17.06 -2.45
C GLU A 69 -15.72 -17.10 -3.20
N ALA A 70 -14.62 -16.67 -2.56
CA ALA A 70 -13.26 -16.80 -3.09
C ALA A 70 -12.90 -18.28 -3.34
N GLY A 71 -13.25 -19.18 -2.42
CA GLY A 71 -13.06 -20.63 -2.61
C GLY A 71 -13.86 -21.19 -3.79
N ALA A 72 -15.07 -20.68 -4.02
CA ALA A 72 -15.88 -21.07 -5.19
C ALA A 72 -15.27 -20.56 -6.52
N PHE A 73 -14.78 -19.31 -6.55
CA PHE A 73 -14.02 -18.81 -7.70
C PHE A 73 -12.76 -19.64 -7.96
N LEU A 74 -12.01 -19.98 -6.90
CA LEU A 74 -10.79 -20.79 -7.01
C LEU A 74 -11.08 -22.18 -7.59
N ALA A 75 -12.14 -22.85 -7.14
CA ALA A 75 -12.52 -24.15 -7.66
C ALA A 75 -12.90 -24.10 -9.15
N ARG A 76 -13.63 -23.06 -9.58
CA ARG A 76 -13.95 -22.84 -10.99
C ARG A 76 -12.70 -22.54 -11.81
N LEU A 77 -11.78 -21.74 -11.29
CA LEU A 77 -10.52 -21.39 -11.92
C LEU A 77 -9.63 -22.62 -12.12
N ASP A 78 -9.55 -23.49 -11.11
CA ASP A 78 -8.74 -24.73 -11.18
C ASP A 78 -9.33 -25.76 -12.14
N ALA A 79 -10.62 -25.70 -12.46
CA ALA A 79 -11.26 -26.52 -13.48
C ALA A 79 -10.92 -26.11 -14.93
N ILE A 80 -10.40 -24.91 -15.15
CA ILE A 80 -10.04 -24.40 -16.48
C ILE A 80 -8.61 -24.86 -16.82
N PRO A 81 -8.39 -25.65 -17.91
CA PRO A 81 -7.06 -26.09 -18.27
C PRO A 81 -6.15 -24.92 -18.67
N GLU A 82 -4.99 -24.82 -18.07
CA GLU A 82 -4.02 -23.75 -18.36
C GLU A 82 -3.53 -23.79 -19.82
N THR A 83 -3.44 -25.00 -20.40
CA THR A 83 -3.04 -25.21 -21.80
C THR A 83 -4.00 -24.62 -22.83
N ALA A 84 -5.25 -24.34 -22.43
CA ALA A 84 -6.27 -23.71 -23.27
C ALA A 84 -6.21 -22.18 -23.25
N LEU A 85 -5.34 -21.59 -22.41
CA LEU A 85 -5.25 -20.16 -22.20
C LEU A 85 -4.11 -19.52 -22.99
N SER A 86 -4.29 -18.28 -23.40
CA SER A 86 -3.23 -17.45 -23.98
C SER A 86 -2.08 -17.23 -22.97
N PRO A 87 -0.88 -16.84 -23.41
CA PRO A 87 0.21 -16.50 -22.49
C PRO A 87 -0.18 -15.41 -21.47
N GLU A 88 -0.94 -14.42 -21.90
CA GLU A 88 -1.46 -13.36 -21.01
C GLU A 88 -2.45 -13.91 -20.00
N ASP A 89 -3.39 -14.74 -20.43
CA ASP A 89 -4.39 -15.34 -19.54
C ASP A 89 -3.79 -16.32 -18.55
N ARG A 90 -2.68 -16.95 -18.86
CA ARG A 90 -1.93 -17.76 -17.88
C ARG A 90 -1.38 -16.88 -16.76
N VAL A 91 -0.87 -15.68 -17.07
CA VAL A 91 -0.46 -14.70 -16.05
C VAL A 91 -1.66 -14.23 -15.23
N ASN A 92 -2.78 -13.89 -15.88
CA ASN A 92 -4.02 -13.52 -15.21
C ASN A 92 -4.49 -14.64 -14.26
N ARG A 93 -4.46 -15.88 -14.72
CA ARG A 93 -4.83 -17.07 -13.94
C ARG A 93 -3.92 -17.28 -12.73
N ALA A 94 -2.62 -17.17 -12.89
CA ALA A 94 -1.65 -17.37 -11.81
C ALA A 94 -1.84 -16.31 -10.70
N ILE A 95 -2.04 -15.05 -11.08
CA ILE A 95 -2.29 -13.95 -10.17
C ILE A 95 -3.62 -14.12 -9.43
N LEU A 96 -4.69 -14.40 -10.16
CA LEU A 96 -6.02 -14.60 -9.58
C LEU A 96 -6.04 -15.79 -8.62
N ARG A 97 -5.42 -16.92 -9.01
CA ARG A 97 -5.31 -18.11 -8.18
C ARG A 97 -4.61 -17.80 -6.85
N ARG A 98 -3.50 -17.06 -6.91
CA ARG A 98 -2.77 -16.65 -5.72
C ARG A 98 -3.65 -15.78 -4.81
N SER A 99 -4.26 -14.72 -5.34
CA SER A 99 -5.11 -13.80 -4.58
C SER A 99 -6.29 -14.52 -3.91
N LEU A 100 -6.97 -15.41 -4.63
CA LEU A 100 -8.08 -16.20 -4.09
C LEU A 100 -7.61 -17.16 -3.00
N SER A 101 -6.49 -17.86 -3.21
CA SER A 101 -5.91 -18.78 -2.23
C SER A 101 -5.51 -18.05 -0.95
N GLU A 102 -4.88 -16.88 -1.06
CA GLU A 102 -4.50 -16.04 0.08
C GLU A 102 -5.73 -15.53 0.85
N THR A 103 -6.81 -15.16 0.14
CA THR A 103 -8.09 -14.76 0.79
C THR A 103 -8.68 -15.91 1.61
N VAL A 104 -8.69 -17.12 1.06
CA VAL A 104 -9.19 -18.32 1.77
C VAL A 104 -8.31 -18.66 2.97
N GLU A 105 -6.98 -18.61 2.80
CA GLU A 105 -6.03 -18.92 3.89
C GLU A 105 -6.12 -17.88 5.01
N ALA A 106 -6.17 -16.58 4.69
CA ALA A 106 -6.23 -15.49 5.67
C ALA A 106 -7.42 -15.62 6.62
N ASN A 107 -8.56 -16.09 6.13
CA ASN A 107 -9.77 -16.25 6.94
C ASN A 107 -9.64 -17.30 8.06
N ARG A 108 -8.63 -18.18 8.01
CA ARG A 108 -8.37 -19.21 9.03
C ARG A 108 -7.75 -18.63 10.31
N PHE A 109 -7.16 -17.43 10.25
CA PHE A 109 -6.43 -16.83 11.34
C PHE A 109 -7.31 -15.89 12.18
N GLY A 110 -7.25 -16.01 13.51
CA GLY A 110 -7.97 -15.11 14.42
C GLY A 110 -7.48 -13.66 14.35
N GLN A 111 -6.27 -13.43 13.83
CA GLN A 111 -5.70 -12.10 13.61
C GLN A 111 -6.55 -11.22 12.68
N ARG A 112 -7.46 -11.79 11.88
CA ARG A 112 -8.47 -11.05 11.10
C ARG A 112 -9.40 -10.18 11.97
N MET A 113 -9.47 -10.44 13.27
CA MET A 113 -10.18 -9.60 14.23
C MET A 113 -9.39 -8.37 14.70
N MET A 114 -8.11 -8.25 14.36
CA MET A 114 -7.28 -7.08 14.63
C MET A 114 -7.54 -6.01 13.56
N LEU A 115 -8.61 -5.23 13.75
CA LEU A 115 -9.11 -4.30 12.72
C LEU A 115 -8.32 -2.99 12.61
N PHE A 116 -7.25 -2.82 13.39
CA PHE A 116 -6.38 -1.64 13.29
C PHE A 116 -4.92 -1.99 13.59
N THR A 117 -4.04 -1.15 13.06
CA THR A 117 -2.60 -1.11 13.30
C THR A 117 -2.25 0.27 13.86
N THR A 118 -0.96 0.57 14.04
CA THR A 118 -0.51 1.94 14.36
C THR A 118 -0.67 2.90 13.18
N TYR A 119 -0.92 2.39 11.98
CA TYR A 119 -0.95 3.12 10.71
C TYR A 119 -2.35 3.30 10.13
N ALA A 120 -3.21 2.31 10.29
CA ALA A 120 -4.53 2.26 9.68
C ALA A 120 -5.53 1.55 10.60
N GLY A 121 -6.79 1.88 10.46
CA GLY A 121 -7.91 1.24 11.13
C GLY A 121 -9.21 1.75 10.55
N TRP A 122 -10.33 1.09 10.84
CA TRP A 122 -11.63 1.49 10.29
C TRP A 122 -11.94 2.97 10.53
N HIS A 123 -11.60 3.49 11.71
CA HIS A 123 -11.83 4.89 12.11
C HIS A 123 -10.97 5.88 11.31
N GLN A 124 -9.69 5.54 11.04
CA GLN A 124 -8.77 6.38 10.26
C GLN A 124 -9.13 6.34 8.77
N ASN A 125 -9.40 5.15 8.23
CA ASN A 125 -9.80 4.98 6.83
C ASN A 125 -11.10 5.72 6.54
N PHE A 126 -12.07 5.65 7.45
CA PHE A 126 -13.34 6.37 7.30
C PHE A 126 -13.16 7.88 7.42
N ALA A 127 -12.27 8.35 8.30
CA ALA A 127 -11.94 9.77 8.41
C ALA A 127 -11.29 10.31 7.11
N GLY A 128 -10.58 9.47 6.35
CA GLY A 128 -9.99 9.79 5.04
C GLY A 128 -10.93 9.59 3.83
N LEU A 129 -12.18 9.20 4.06
CA LEU A 129 -13.11 8.81 2.99
C LEU A 129 -13.24 9.87 1.88
N ALA A 130 -13.33 11.15 2.25
CA ALA A 130 -13.52 12.26 1.32
C ALA A 130 -12.33 12.47 0.36
N ASP A 131 -11.14 12.00 0.70
CA ASP A 131 -9.92 12.26 -0.09
C ASP A 131 -9.96 11.59 -1.48
N ASN A 132 -10.75 10.52 -1.62
CA ASN A 132 -10.84 9.70 -2.84
C ASN A 132 -12.22 9.75 -3.51
N LEU A 133 -13.13 10.58 -3.04
CA LEU A 133 -14.49 10.67 -3.60
C LEU A 133 -14.67 11.90 -4.49
N PRO A 134 -15.49 11.81 -5.53
CA PRO A 134 -15.87 12.96 -6.32
C PRO A 134 -16.81 13.89 -5.53
N PHE A 135 -16.69 15.21 -5.75
CA PHE A 135 -17.56 16.25 -5.19
C PHE A 135 -17.88 17.29 -6.27
N ARG A 136 -18.50 16.84 -7.38
CA ARG A 136 -18.79 17.67 -8.57
C ARG A 136 -20.26 17.99 -8.72
N THR A 137 -21.14 17.11 -8.22
CA THR A 137 -22.58 17.17 -8.37
C THR A 137 -23.28 17.11 -7.02
N ARG A 138 -24.53 17.57 -6.97
CA ARG A 138 -25.40 17.39 -5.79
C ARG A 138 -25.43 15.92 -5.33
N ALA A 139 -25.57 14.99 -6.27
CA ALA A 139 -25.64 13.57 -5.97
C ALA A 139 -24.37 13.04 -5.27
N ASP A 140 -23.18 13.58 -5.57
CA ASP A 140 -21.94 13.21 -4.90
C ASP A 140 -22.00 13.57 -3.40
N TYR A 141 -22.47 14.77 -3.07
CA TYR A 141 -22.61 15.22 -1.68
C TYR A 141 -23.70 14.44 -0.93
N GLU A 142 -24.82 14.15 -1.58
CA GLU A 142 -25.90 13.33 -1.00
C GLU A 142 -25.42 11.89 -0.71
N SER A 143 -24.63 11.31 -1.62
CA SER A 143 -24.05 9.99 -1.46
C SER A 143 -23.01 9.96 -0.33
N TYR A 144 -22.17 10.99 -0.24
CA TYR A 144 -21.24 11.14 0.87
C TYR A 144 -21.96 11.23 2.22
N LEU A 145 -22.99 12.07 2.35
CA LEU A 145 -23.80 12.15 3.57
C LEU A 145 -24.44 10.81 3.95
N ALA A 146 -24.97 10.08 2.97
CA ALA A 146 -25.54 8.76 3.20
C ALA A 146 -24.51 7.74 3.73
N ARG A 147 -23.24 7.88 3.36
CA ARG A 147 -22.13 7.08 3.91
C ARG A 147 -21.80 7.50 5.33
N LEU A 148 -21.74 8.81 5.62
CA LEU A 148 -21.48 9.31 6.98
C LEU A 148 -22.52 8.78 7.98
N GLU A 149 -23.78 8.75 7.58
CA GLU A 149 -24.90 8.26 8.38
C GLU A 149 -24.79 6.75 8.75
N GLN A 150 -23.99 5.95 8.02
CA GLN A 150 -23.78 4.53 8.27
C GLN A 150 -22.64 4.25 9.25
N TYR A 151 -21.77 5.24 9.52
CA TYR A 151 -20.59 5.04 10.36
C TYR A 151 -20.89 4.48 11.77
N PRO A 152 -21.94 4.92 12.50
CA PRO A 152 -22.22 4.36 13.82
C PRO A 152 -22.40 2.83 13.80
N LYS A 153 -23.11 2.30 12.80
CA LYS A 153 -23.30 0.85 12.65
C LYS A 153 -21.98 0.15 12.32
N MET A 154 -21.18 0.69 11.41
CA MET A 154 -19.84 0.17 11.08
C MET A 154 -18.96 0.16 12.33
N ASN A 155 -18.95 1.27 13.07
CA ASN A 155 -18.17 1.41 14.30
C ASN A 155 -18.62 0.40 15.37
N ASP A 156 -19.92 0.22 15.58
CA ASP A 156 -20.45 -0.76 16.54
C ASP A 156 -20.02 -2.19 16.18
N THR A 157 -20.13 -2.55 14.89
CA THR A 157 -19.64 -3.84 14.39
C THR A 157 -18.14 -4.02 14.67
N ALA A 158 -17.33 -3.00 14.41
CA ALA A 158 -15.89 -3.04 14.65
C ALA A 158 -15.56 -3.16 16.14
N LEU A 159 -16.28 -2.45 17.01
CA LEU A 159 -16.12 -2.55 18.47
C LEU A 159 -16.48 -3.93 18.99
N ASP A 160 -17.56 -4.55 18.51
CA ASP A 160 -17.95 -5.91 18.90
C ASP A 160 -16.89 -6.96 18.49
N ILE A 161 -16.35 -6.84 17.27
CA ILE A 161 -15.26 -7.70 16.80
C ILE A 161 -14.01 -7.48 17.66
N THR A 162 -13.66 -6.23 17.93
CA THR A 162 -12.48 -5.90 18.75
C THR A 162 -12.66 -6.37 20.21
N ALA A 163 -13.86 -6.28 20.76
CA ALA A 163 -14.16 -6.85 22.09
C ALA A 163 -14.00 -8.37 22.11
N ARG A 164 -14.38 -9.05 21.03
CA ARG A 164 -14.11 -10.48 20.86
C ARG A 164 -12.61 -10.76 20.74
N ALA A 165 -11.90 -9.97 19.94
CA ALA A 165 -10.44 -10.07 19.78
C ALA A 165 -9.72 -9.94 21.15
N VAL A 166 -10.13 -8.99 21.98
CA VAL A 166 -9.61 -8.83 23.36
C VAL A 166 -9.81 -10.11 24.19
N ARG A 167 -11.01 -10.68 24.17
CA ARG A 167 -11.28 -11.92 24.92
C ARG A 167 -10.49 -13.13 24.44
N GLU A 168 -10.19 -13.19 23.16
CA GLU A 168 -9.49 -14.31 22.51
C GLU A 168 -7.97 -14.09 22.39
N GLY A 169 -7.45 -12.94 22.85
CA GLY A 169 -6.01 -12.64 22.89
C GLY A 169 -5.42 -12.10 21.58
N TYR A 170 -6.24 -11.61 20.65
CA TYR A 170 -5.81 -10.98 19.39
C TYR A 170 -5.74 -9.45 19.55
N VAL A 171 -4.73 -8.98 20.25
CA VAL A 171 -4.56 -7.55 20.58
C VAL A 171 -3.15 -7.06 20.27
N LEU A 172 -3.03 -5.78 19.97
CA LEU A 172 -1.72 -5.15 19.76
C LEU A 172 -0.94 -5.05 21.09
N PRO A 173 0.40 -5.07 21.01
CA PRO A 173 1.26 -4.83 22.16
C PRO A 173 1.08 -3.43 22.77
N CYS A 174 1.17 -3.35 24.10
CA CYS A 174 1.10 -2.06 24.82
C CYS A 174 2.18 -1.08 24.37
N SER A 175 3.34 -1.60 23.99
CA SER A 175 4.52 -0.83 23.54
C SER A 175 4.28 0.04 22.30
N VAL A 176 3.23 -0.24 21.51
CA VAL A 176 2.95 0.48 20.25
C VAL A 176 1.70 1.38 20.30
N LEU A 177 0.95 1.37 21.39
CA LEU A 177 -0.35 2.04 21.48
C LEU A 177 -0.30 3.53 21.85
N GLY A 178 0.89 4.09 22.07
CA GLY A 178 1.05 5.46 22.60
C GLY A 178 0.36 6.56 21.81
N ASN A 179 0.15 6.38 20.50
CA ASN A 179 -0.50 7.36 19.62
C ASN A 179 -1.95 6.97 19.24
N SER A 180 -2.39 5.75 19.51
CA SER A 180 -3.68 5.23 19.01
C SER A 180 -4.87 6.02 19.54
N GLU A 181 -4.82 6.47 20.78
CA GLU A 181 -5.88 7.31 21.36
C GLU A 181 -6.07 8.62 20.59
N LYS A 182 -4.97 9.25 20.20
CA LYS A 182 -4.97 10.53 19.47
C LYS A 182 -5.58 10.37 18.06
N THR A 183 -5.40 9.22 17.41
CA THR A 183 -6.01 8.95 16.09
C THR A 183 -7.54 8.82 16.17
N ILE A 184 -8.08 8.50 17.34
CA ILE A 184 -9.53 8.43 17.58
C ILE A 184 -10.04 9.79 18.02
N SER A 185 -9.43 10.39 19.06
CA SER A 185 -9.90 11.64 19.66
C SER A 185 -9.70 12.86 18.75
N GLY A 186 -8.65 12.87 17.94
CA GLY A 186 -8.34 13.98 17.04
C GLY A 186 -9.35 14.19 15.90
N VAL A 187 -10.24 13.20 15.67
CA VAL A 187 -11.31 13.31 14.66
C VAL A 187 -12.57 13.97 15.24
N ILE A 188 -12.75 13.96 16.56
CA ILE A 188 -13.89 14.58 17.25
C ILE A 188 -13.72 16.09 17.20
N ALA A 189 -14.65 16.79 16.54
CA ALA A 189 -14.59 18.23 16.36
C ALA A 189 -15.68 18.92 17.18
N GLU A 190 -15.28 19.88 18.06
CA GLU A 190 -16.22 20.74 18.79
C GLU A 190 -16.98 21.67 17.85
N ASP A 191 -16.27 22.23 16.87
CA ASP A 191 -16.86 23.05 15.79
C ASP A 191 -17.00 22.17 14.54
N PRO A 192 -18.23 21.78 14.13
CA PRO A 192 -18.44 20.88 13.01
C PRO A 192 -17.85 21.41 11.70
N VAL A 193 -17.74 22.72 11.50
CA VAL A 193 -17.17 23.33 10.30
C VAL A 193 -15.66 23.09 10.17
N LYS A 194 -14.99 22.85 11.28
CA LYS A 194 -13.56 22.52 11.32
C LYS A 194 -13.27 21.02 11.17
N SER A 195 -14.32 20.19 11.17
CA SER A 195 -14.17 18.76 10.97
C SER A 195 -13.70 18.43 9.55
N ARG A 196 -12.79 17.46 9.41
CA ARG A 196 -12.41 16.96 8.08
C ARG A 196 -13.59 16.34 7.32
N PHE A 197 -14.63 15.87 8.01
CA PHE A 197 -15.85 15.38 7.36
C PHE A 197 -16.68 16.52 6.76
N TYR A 198 -16.53 17.74 7.25
CA TYR A 198 -17.20 18.92 6.69
C TYR A 198 -16.38 19.59 5.58
N GLU A 199 -15.09 19.29 5.44
CA GLU A 199 -14.19 19.92 4.45
C GLU A 199 -14.79 19.97 3.03
N PRO A 200 -15.42 18.91 2.48
CA PRO A 200 -16.02 18.98 1.15
C PRO A 200 -17.06 20.10 0.99
N PHE A 201 -17.76 20.44 2.05
CA PHE A 201 -18.80 21.50 2.08
C PHE A 201 -18.25 22.91 2.18
N THR A 202 -16.94 23.08 2.30
CA THR A 202 -16.23 24.37 2.20
C THR A 202 -15.82 24.68 0.76
N ARG A 203 -15.94 23.72 -0.15
CA ARG A 203 -15.64 23.88 -1.59
C ARG A 203 -16.73 24.70 -2.28
N PRO A 204 -16.47 25.24 -3.48
CA PRO A 204 -17.49 25.91 -4.27
C PRO A 204 -18.73 25.03 -4.47
N ARG A 205 -19.91 25.63 -4.38
CA ARG A 205 -21.20 24.96 -4.62
C ARG A 205 -21.22 24.33 -6.02
N PRO A 206 -21.70 23.06 -6.18
CA PRO A 206 -21.87 22.42 -7.47
C PRO A 206 -22.82 23.20 -8.38
N ALA A 207 -22.54 23.21 -9.69
CA ALA A 207 -23.31 23.98 -10.66
C ALA A 207 -24.79 23.50 -10.80
N ASP A 208 -25.05 22.21 -10.51
CA ASP A 208 -26.37 21.59 -10.53
C ASP A 208 -27.17 21.77 -9.23
N THR A 209 -26.67 22.54 -8.29
CA THR A 209 -27.27 22.74 -6.96
C THR A 209 -27.63 24.21 -6.76
N ASN A 210 -28.86 24.51 -6.43
CA ASN A 210 -29.27 25.88 -6.07
C ASN A 210 -28.84 26.24 -4.64
N GLU A 211 -28.94 27.52 -4.26
CA GLU A 211 -28.49 28.04 -2.97
C GLU A 211 -29.20 27.41 -1.77
N ALA A 212 -30.51 27.22 -1.88
CA ALA A 212 -31.34 26.66 -0.81
C ALA A 212 -30.97 25.18 -0.56
N ASP A 213 -30.80 24.39 -1.63
CA ASP A 213 -30.36 23.00 -1.54
C ASP A 213 -28.95 22.89 -0.99
N TRP A 214 -28.04 23.80 -1.40
CA TRP A 214 -26.68 23.81 -0.89
C TRP A 214 -26.63 24.11 0.62
N THR A 215 -27.40 25.10 1.06
CA THR A 215 -27.55 25.42 2.49
C THR A 215 -28.09 24.23 3.29
N ALA A 216 -29.07 23.51 2.71
CA ALA A 216 -29.62 22.30 3.34
C ALA A 216 -28.58 21.17 3.43
N LEU A 217 -27.77 20.94 2.39
CA LEU A 217 -26.67 19.96 2.40
C LEU A 217 -25.63 20.30 3.46
N GLN A 218 -25.23 21.58 3.56
CA GLN A 218 -24.30 22.04 4.61
C GLN A 218 -24.89 21.89 6.02
N ALA A 219 -26.18 22.10 6.20
CA ALA A 219 -26.84 21.87 7.49
C ALA A 219 -26.86 20.39 7.86
N ARG A 220 -27.16 19.49 6.90
CA ARG A 220 -27.06 18.03 7.10
C ARG A 220 -25.64 17.58 7.42
N ALA A 221 -24.63 18.18 6.79
CA ALA A 221 -23.24 17.88 7.07
C ALA A 221 -22.86 18.25 8.51
N ARG A 222 -23.26 19.43 9.00
CA ARG A 222 -23.07 19.82 10.40
C ARG A 222 -23.75 18.86 11.36
N HIS A 223 -24.99 18.50 11.10
CA HIS A 223 -25.72 17.50 11.88
C HIS A 223 -24.99 16.13 11.86
N ALA A 224 -24.54 15.66 10.69
CA ALA A 224 -23.81 14.41 10.59
C ALA A 224 -22.53 14.41 11.46
N VAL A 225 -21.79 15.52 11.49
CA VAL A 225 -20.61 15.66 12.37
C VAL A 225 -20.99 15.63 13.84
N THR A 226 -21.95 16.50 14.24
CA THR A 226 -22.27 16.73 15.66
C THR A 226 -23.02 15.55 16.29
N ASP A 227 -24.04 15.04 15.59
CA ASP A 227 -25.04 14.14 16.17
C ASP A 227 -24.87 12.67 15.74
N VAL A 228 -24.04 12.40 14.70
CA VAL A 228 -23.81 11.05 14.19
C VAL A 228 -22.36 10.61 14.44
N LEU A 229 -21.39 11.37 13.93
CA LEU A 229 -19.97 10.96 13.94
C LEU A 229 -19.31 11.18 15.30
N ASN A 230 -19.42 12.39 15.88
CA ASN A 230 -18.80 12.69 17.17
C ASN A 230 -19.22 11.68 18.28
N PRO A 231 -20.53 11.34 18.45
CA PRO A 231 -20.92 10.33 19.42
C PRO A 231 -20.34 8.94 19.15
N ALA A 232 -20.24 8.52 17.85
CA ALA A 232 -19.68 7.24 17.49
C ALA A 232 -18.16 7.18 17.77
N TYR A 233 -17.41 8.24 17.47
CA TYR A 233 -15.98 8.34 17.82
C TYR A 233 -15.78 8.44 19.35
N ALA A 234 -16.64 9.13 20.08
CA ALA A 234 -16.60 9.18 21.54
C ALA A 234 -16.85 7.79 22.16
N LYS A 235 -17.80 7.02 21.60
CA LYS A 235 -18.03 5.63 22.00
C LYS A 235 -16.78 4.77 21.75
N HIS A 236 -16.12 4.90 20.60
CA HIS A 236 -14.88 4.22 20.28
C HIS A 236 -13.77 4.60 21.28
N LEU A 237 -13.59 5.87 21.56
CA LEU A 237 -12.60 6.35 22.52
C LEU A 237 -12.82 5.79 23.93
N ALA A 238 -14.07 5.76 24.39
CA ALA A 238 -14.43 5.17 25.68
C ALA A 238 -14.11 3.67 25.70
N PHE A 239 -14.49 2.91 24.65
CA PHE A 239 -14.16 1.49 24.51
C PHE A 239 -12.63 1.27 24.52
N TYR A 240 -11.90 2.06 23.74
CA TYR A 240 -10.43 1.96 23.67
C TYR A 240 -9.80 2.11 25.06
N ARG A 241 -10.19 3.15 25.80
CA ARG A 241 -9.66 3.45 27.15
C ARG A 241 -10.01 2.38 28.19
N THR A 242 -11.24 1.89 28.17
CA THR A 242 -11.79 1.05 29.25
C THR A 242 -11.74 -0.44 28.98
N GLN A 243 -11.72 -0.86 27.72
CA GLN A 243 -11.81 -2.27 27.35
C GLN A 243 -10.62 -2.78 26.54
N TYR A 244 -10.03 -1.94 25.66
CA TYR A 244 -8.91 -2.39 24.84
C TYR A 244 -7.55 -2.17 25.50
N LEU A 245 -7.23 -0.93 25.86
CA LEU A 245 -5.93 -0.54 26.41
C LEU A 245 -5.52 -1.32 27.66
N PRO A 246 -6.41 -1.61 28.65
CA PRO A 246 -6.05 -2.42 29.80
C PRO A 246 -5.70 -3.87 29.49
N HIS A 247 -6.06 -4.37 28.29
CA HIS A 247 -5.86 -5.75 27.86
C HIS A 247 -4.85 -5.88 26.72
N CYS A 248 -4.10 -4.84 26.40
CA CYS A 248 -3.06 -4.89 25.36
C CYS A 248 -2.01 -5.99 25.66
N ALA A 249 -1.39 -6.55 24.62
CA ALA A 249 -0.42 -7.62 24.77
C ALA A 249 0.87 -7.14 25.43
N LYS A 250 1.49 -8.01 26.24
CA LYS A 250 2.79 -7.76 26.86
C LYS A 250 3.96 -8.09 25.92
N SER A 251 3.76 -9.02 25.00
CA SER A 251 4.75 -9.42 24.01
C SER A 251 4.66 -8.54 22.76
N ASP A 252 5.80 -8.12 22.22
CA ASP A 252 5.87 -7.39 20.95
C ASP A 252 5.65 -8.31 19.73
N SER A 253 5.73 -9.63 19.91
CA SER A 253 5.66 -10.60 18.82
C SER A 253 4.24 -11.09 18.56
N VAL A 254 3.80 -11.08 17.30
CA VAL A 254 2.56 -11.74 16.87
C VAL A 254 2.60 -13.26 17.10
N SER A 255 3.78 -13.86 17.09
CA SER A 255 3.94 -15.30 17.37
C SER A 255 3.56 -15.71 18.80
N ALA A 256 3.40 -14.75 19.71
CA ALA A 256 2.89 -15.00 21.05
C ALA A 256 1.35 -15.10 21.11
N GLN A 257 0.66 -14.70 20.05
CA GLN A 257 -0.80 -14.83 19.94
C GLN A 257 -1.21 -16.26 19.55
N PRO A 258 -2.46 -16.68 19.78
CA PRO A 258 -2.95 -17.96 19.31
C PRO A 258 -2.77 -18.14 17.80
N GLY A 259 -2.11 -19.23 17.35
CA GLY A 259 -1.79 -19.46 15.94
C GLY A 259 -0.81 -18.45 15.30
N GLY A 260 -0.19 -17.60 16.11
CA GLY A 260 0.60 -16.47 15.63
C GLY A 260 1.83 -16.83 14.80
N ARG A 261 2.47 -17.99 15.07
CA ARG A 261 3.60 -18.48 14.26
C ARG A 261 3.17 -18.82 12.83
N ASP A 262 2.07 -19.54 12.68
CA ASP A 262 1.54 -19.93 11.37
C ASP A 262 1.03 -18.68 10.62
N TYR A 263 0.39 -17.76 11.35
CA TYR A 263 0.00 -16.47 10.80
C TYR A 263 1.23 -15.68 10.28
N TYR A 264 2.31 -15.59 11.08
CA TYR A 264 3.51 -14.89 10.63
C TYR A 264 4.14 -15.55 9.39
N ALA A 265 4.21 -16.88 9.35
CA ALA A 265 4.69 -17.60 8.18
C ALA A 265 3.81 -17.34 6.94
N PHE A 266 2.49 -17.28 7.10
CA PHE A 266 1.57 -16.86 6.04
C PHE A 266 1.88 -15.43 5.57
N ARG A 267 2.03 -14.46 6.50
CA ARG A 267 2.35 -13.07 6.17
C ARG A 267 3.66 -12.93 5.40
N VAL A 268 4.70 -13.66 5.82
CA VAL A 268 6.00 -13.66 5.11
C VAL A 268 5.82 -14.08 3.65
N ARG A 269 5.11 -15.19 3.39
CA ARG A 269 4.85 -15.64 2.01
C ARG A 269 4.01 -14.64 1.20
N GLN A 270 2.99 -14.07 1.82
CA GLN A 270 2.10 -13.10 1.18
C GLN A 270 2.84 -11.82 0.80
N GLU A 271 3.60 -11.24 1.73
CA GLU A 271 4.26 -9.96 1.54
C GLU A 271 5.50 -10.03 0.65
N THR A 272 6.21 -11.16 0.69
CA THR A 272 7.42 -11.34 -0.14
C THR A 272 7.15 -12.02 -1.49
N THR A 273 6.01 -12.69 -1.64
CA THR A 273 5.70 -13.58 -2.76
C THR A 273 6.75 -14.66 -3.02
N THR A 274 7.51 -15.04 -2.00
CA THR A 274 8.56 -16.07 -2.05
C THR A 274 8.27 -17.23 -1.11
N THR A 275 9.09 -18.28 -1.17
CA THR A 275 9.09 -19.42 -0.24
C THR A 275 10.16 -19.32 0.84
N LEU A 276 10.83 -18.16 0.95
CA LEU A 276 11.88 -17.94 1.96
C LEU A 276 11.33 -18.03 3.37
N THR A 277 12.08 -18.66 4.26
CA THR A 277 11.76 -18.72 5.69
C THR A 277 12.14 -17.40 6.40
N PRO A 278 11.58 -17.11 7.58
CA PRO A 278 12.00 -15.96 8.38
C PRO A 278 13.50 -15.95 8.67
N GLU A 279 14.12 -17.11 8.91
CA GLU A 279 15.54 -17.27 9.18
C GLU A 279 16.41 -16.92 7.97
N GLU A 280 16.03 -17.36 6.78
CA GLU A 280 16.71 -17.04 5.52
C GLU A 280 16.62 -15.54 5.24
N ILE A 281 15.46 -14.93 5.44
CA ILE A 281 15.23 -13.49 5.28
C ILE A 281 16.08 -12.70 6.29
N HIS A 282 16.13 -13.12 7.55
CA HIS A 282 16.96 -12.51 8.58
C HIS A 282 18.44 -12.52 8.17
N ALA A 283 18.93 -13.67 7.71
CA ALA A 283 20.30 -13.80 7.24
C ALA A 283 20.62 -12.91 6.02
N ILE A 284 19.66 -12.76 5.08
CA ILE A 284 19.78 -11.79 3.97
C ILE A 284 19.89 -10.37 4.53
N GLY A 285 19.03 -10.01 5.49
CA GLY A 285 19.03 -8.70 6.14
C GLY A 285 20.35 -8.36 6.82
N LEU A 286 20.94 -9.29 7.55
CA LEU A 286 22.24 -9.12 8.20
C LEU A 286 23.38 -8.90 7.18
N ARG A 287 23.42 -9.67 6.08
CA ARG A 287 24.41 -9.50 5.02
C ARG A 287 24.28 -8.14 4.32
N GLU A 288 23.07 -7.75 3.97
CA GLU A 288 22.82 -6.45 3.33
C GLU A 288 23.14 -5.27 4.27
N SER A 289 22.75 -5.35 5.55
CA SER A 289 23.08 -4.33 6.54
C SER A 289 24.60 -4.16 6.68
N ALA A 290 25.35 -5.26 6.71
CA ALA A 290 26.82 -5.22 6.78
C ALA A 290 27.44 -4.59 5.51
N ARG A 291 26.95 -4.98 4.31
CA ARG A 291 27.41 -4.43 3.03
C ARG A 291 27.17 -2.93 2.95
N ILE A 292 25.95 -2.48 3.26
CA ILE A 292 25.58 -1.07 3.17
C ILE A 292 26.34 -0.24 4.21
N ARG A 293 26.52 -0.75 5.41
CA ARG A 293 27.32 -0.08 6.44
C ARG A 293 28.76 0.16 5.98
N ALA A 294 29.36 -0.79 5.27
CA ALA A 294 30.71 -0.62 4.70
C ALA A 294 30.73 0.48 3.63
N GLU A 295 29.70 0.60 2.80
CA GLU A 295 29.58 1.70 1.82
C GLU A 295 29.37 3.06 2.51
N MET A 296 28.56 3.12 3.57
CA MET A 296 28.36 4.34 4.36
C MET A 296 29.69 4.80 5.00
N GLU A 297 30.52 3.88 5.48
CA GLU A 297 31.86 4.20 6.01
C GLU A 297 32.77 4.82 4.94
N LYS A 298 32.77 4.27 3.70
CA LYS A 298 33.53 4.84 2.58
C LYS A 298 33.10 6.27 2.27
N VAL A 299 31.78 6.52 2.23
CA VAL A 299 31.22 7.86 1.96
C VAL A 299 31.61 8.83 3.08
N ALA A 300 31.54 8.43 4.34
CA ALA A 300 31.92 9.25 5.48
C ALA A 300 33.40 9.66 5.43
N ARG A 301 34.30 8.71 5.14
CA ARG A 301 35.74 8.99 5.00
C ARG A 301 36.03 9.90 3.80
N ALA A 302 35.39 9.68 2.66
CA ALA A 302 35.51 10.53 1.49
C ALA A 302 35.02 11.96 1.75
N ALA A 303 34.05 12.14 2.65
CA ALA A 303 33.56 13.43 3.12
C ALA A 303 34.45 14.10 4.20
N GLY A 304 35.57 13.46 4.59
CA GLY A 304 36.52 14.00 5.56
C GLY A 304 36.17 13.70 7.03
N PHE A 305 35.21 12.83 7.30
CA PHE A 305 34.88 12.42 8.67
C PHE A 305 35.69 11.21 9.14
N PRO A 306 36.02 11.13 10.43
CA PRO A 306 36.84 10.03 10.98
C PRO A 306 36.09 8.68 11.04
N SER A 307 34.76 8.69 10.99
CA SER A 307 33.91 7.49 10.95
C SER A 307 32.52 7.80 10.41
N ARG A 308 31.78 6.76 10.06
CA ARG A 308 30.36 6.82 9.71
C ARG A 308 29.52 7.48 10.82
N GLU A 309 29.74 7.12 12.07
CA GLU A 309 29.03 7.66 13.24
C GLU A 309 29.25 9.16 13.40
N ALA A 310 30.46 9.63 13.13
CA ALA A 310 30.77 11.07 13.17
C ALA A 310 30.02 11.83 12.09
N PHE A 311 29.97 11.29 10.87
CA PHE A 311 29.23 11.90 9.77
C PHE A 311 27.72 11.85 10.00
N ILE A 312 27.15 10.74 10.45
CA ILE A 312 25.73 10.63 10.79
C ILE A 312 25.34 11.63 11.88
N ARG A 313 26.21 11.86 12.87
CA ARG A 313 25.97 12.87 13.89
C ARG A 313 25.91 14.28 13.31
N ASP A 314 26.83 14.65 12.42
CA ASP A 314 26.76 15.94 11.70
C ASP A 314 25.45 16.05 10.89
N LEU A 315 25.11 15.01 10.14
CA LEU A 315 23.89 14.98 9.34
C LEU A 315 22.59 15.16 10.17
N ARG A 316 22.58 14.64 11.40
CA ARG A 316 21.41 14.73 12.30
C ARG A 316 21.33 16.04 13.08
N THR A 317 22.43 16.73 13.30
CA THR A 317 22.49 17.88 14.23
C THR A 317 22.88 19.21 13.59
N ASN A 318 23.44 19.19 12.38
CA ASN A 318 23.89 20.40 11.73
C ASN A 318 22.69 21.15 11.11
N PRO A 319 22.38 22.40 11.57
CA PRO A 319 21.20 23.14 11.13
C PRO A 319 21.09 23.37 9.61
N ARG A 320 22.22 23.34 8.89
CA ARG A 320 22.22 23.52 7.41
C ARG A 320 21.38 22.47 6.66
N TYR A 321 21.08 21.34 7.30
CA TYR A 321 20.33 20.26 6.70
C TYR A 321 18.84 20.33 6.98
N PHE A 322 18.37 21.31 7.72
CA PHE A 322 16.97 21.41 8.15
C PHE A 322 16.37 22.74 7.75
N VAL A 323 15.07 22.72 7.49
CA VAL A 323 14.28 23.93 7.28
C VAL A 323 13.47 24.25 8.51
N THR A 324 13.04 25.50 8.63
CA THR A 324 12.31 25.99 9.81
C THR A 324 10.80 26.12 9.60
N THR A 325 10.31 25.92 8.36
CA THR A 325 8.88 26.00 8.05
C THR A 325 8.42 24.82 7.18
N PRO A 326 7.18 24.34 7.36
CA PRO A 326 6.58 23.32 6.51
C PRO A 326 6.61 23.69 5.03
N GLU A 327 6.35 24.96 4.70
CA GLU A 327 6.37 25.44 3.32
C GLU A 327 7.74 25.31 2.67
N ALA A 328 8.82 25.60 3.40
CA ALA A 328 10.17 25.44 2.89
C ALA A 328 10.49 23.97 2.57
N LEU A 329 10.06 23.01 3.43
CA LEU A 329 10.22 21.59 3.16
C LEU A 329 9.47 21.16 1.90
N LEU A 330 8.22 21.61 1.74
CA LEU A 330 7.42 21.30 0.56
C LEU A 330 8.03 21.90 -0.73
N LYS A 331 8.61 23.11 -0.66
CA LYS A 331 9.31 23.74 -1.80
C LYS A 331 10.55 22.94 -2.22
N GLU A 332 11.37 22.52 -1.27
CA GLU A 332 12.54 21.68 -1.56
C GLU A 332 12.12 20.33 -2.16
N THR A 333 11.10 19.71 -1.61
CA THR A 333 10.53 18.49 -2.16
C THR A 333 10.04 18.69 -3.59
N ALA A 334 9.31 19.77 -3.87
CA ALA A 334 8.79 20.08 -5.20
C ALA A 334 9.92 20.32 -6.21
N LEU A 335 10.99 21.02 -5.82
CA LEU A 335 12.15 21.27 -6.67
C LEU A 335 12.85 19.98 -7.08
N VAL A 336 13.08 19.06 -6.12
CA VAL A 336 13.66 17.74 -6.40
C VAL A 336 12.78 16.96 -7.38
N ASN A 337 11.47 16.88 -7.11
CA ASN A 337 10.53 16.18 -7.98
C ASN A 337 10.52 16.74 -9.41
N LYS A 338 10.53 18.07 -9.55
CA LYS A 338 10.56 18.69 -10.89
C LYS A 338 11.88 18.47 -11.63
N THR A 339 12.97 18.35 -10.89
CA THR A 339 14.28 17.97 -11.45
C THR A 339 14.26 16.53 -11.98
N VAL A 340 13.64 15.62 -11.21
CA VAL A 340 13.48 14.21 -11.60
C VAL A 340 12.59 14.05 -12.84
N ASP A 341 11.44 14.77 -12.90
CA ASP A 341 10.55 14.76 -14.08
C ASP A 341 11.31 14.96 -15.38
N GLY A 342 12.25 15.92 -15.40
CA GLY A 342 13.07 16.23 -16.58
C GLY A 342 14.05 15.11 -16.98
N LYS A 343 14.34 14.16 -16.08
CA LYS A 343 15.28 13.05 -16.32
C LYS A 343 14.57 11.73 -16.69
N MET A 344 13.26 11.63 -16.43
CA MET A 344 12.47 10.43 -16.69
C MET A 344 12.57 9.88 -18.11
N PRO A 345 12.52 10.70 -19.19
CA PRO A 345 12.60 10.19 -20.57
C PRO A 345 13.92 9.49 -20.90
N GLY A 346 14.98 9.74 -20.14
CA GLY A 346 16.27 9.06 -20.29
C GLY A 346 16.29 7.63 -19.76
N LEU A 347 15.35 7.29 -18.85
CA LEU A 347 15.30 6.01 -18.16
C LEU A 347 14.06 5.17 -18.47
N PHE A 348 13.02 5.76 -19.09
CA PHE A 348 11.75 5.11 -19.40
C PHE A 348 11.30 5.43 -20.82
N GLY A 349 10.81 4.44 -21.52
CA GLY A 349 10.15 4.61 -22.82
C GLY A 349 8.69 5.01 -22.69
N ARG A 350 8.05 4.62 -21.58
CA ARG A 350 6.64 4.91 -21.29
C ARG A 350 6.52 5.66 -19.95
N LEU A 351 5.76 6.76 -19.97
CA LEU A 351 5.50 7.59 -18.79
C LEU A 351 3.99 7.69 -18.55
N PRO A 352 3.52 7.80 -17.29
CA PRO A 352 2.09 7.94 -16.99
C PRO A 352 1.57 9.31 -17.45
N ARG A 353 0.31 9.36 -17.86
CA ARG A 353 -0.40 10.60 -18.19
C ARG A 353 -0.98 11.30 -16.96
N LEU A 354 -1.34 10.51 -15.91
CA LEU A 354 -1.88 11.05 -14.68
C LEU A 354 -0.80 11.87 -13.96
N PRO A 355 -1.03 13.16 -13.64
CA PRO A 355 -0.12 13.96 -12.84
C PRO A 355 -0.19 13.60 -11.36
N TYR A 356 0.75 14.14 -10.57
CA TYR A 356 0.72 14.07 -9.11
C TYR A 356 0.95 15.44 -8.48
N GLY A 357 0.48 15.57 -7.23
CA GLY A 357 0.70 16.75 -6.39
C GLY A 357 1.49 16.38 -5.13
N ILE A 358 1.93 17.41 -4.40
CA ILE A 358 2.64 17.28 -3.13
C ILE A 358 1.80 17.97 -2.07
N ARG A 359 1.53 17.29 -0.93
CA ARG A 359 0.74 17.80 0.19
C ARG A 359 1.37 17.44 1.53
N PRO A 360 1.13 18.20 2.60
CA PRO A 360 1.50 17.79 3.94
C PRO A 360 0.59 16.63 4.41
N ILE A 361 1.16 15.73 5.21
CA ILE A 361 0.36 14.72 5.94
C ILE A 361 -0.59 15.45 6.89
N PRO A 362 -1.86 15.01 7.03
CA PRO A 362 -2.81 15.59 7.96
C PRO A 362 -2.26 15.66 9.40
N ALA A 363 -2.44 16.80 10.07
CA ALA A 363 -1.79 17.10 11.34
C ALA A 363 -2.14 16.08 12.45
N GLU A 364 -3.37 15.54 12.42
CA GLU A 364 -3.87 14.56 13.40
C GLU A 364 -3.16 13.21 13.34
N THR A 365 -2.56 12.87 12.19
CA THR A 365 -1.83 11.61 11.99
C THR A 365 -0.32 11.79 11.85
N ALA A 366 0.14 13.01 11.58
CA ALA A 366 1.53 13.28 11.19
C ALA A 366 2.59 12.80 12.19
N GLU A 367 2.36 12.96 13.51
CA GLU A 367 3.33 12.57 14.53
C GLU A 367 3.56 11.05 14.63
N GLY A 368 2.52 10.25 14.35
CA GLY A 368 2.58 8.79 14.36
C GLY A 368 2.90 8.17 13.01
N THR A 369 3.02 9.00 11.96
CA THR A 369 3.27 8.56 10.58
C THR A 369 4.75 8.71 10.25
N THR A 370 5.25 7.83 9.35
CA THR A 370 6.62 7.90 8.80
C THR A 370 6.85 9.20 8.01
N THR A 371 7.99 9.28 7.34
CA THR A 371 8.46 10.49 6.65
C THR A 371 7.55 10.93 5.50
N ALA A 372 6.91 9.98 4.82
CA ALA A 372 6.00 10.24 3.69
C ALA A 372 5.21 9.00 3.28
N TYR A 373 4.24 9.20 2.37
CA TYR A 373 3.58 8.12 1.63
C TYR A 373 2.95 8.66 0.34
N TYR A 374 2.75 7.76 -0.62
CA TYR A 374 2.02 8.05 -1.85
C TYR A 374 0.58 7.58 -1.77
N GLN A 375 -0.35 8.43 -2.24
CA GLN A 375 -1.77 8.10 -2.42
C GLN A 375 -2.08 8.06 -3.91
N PRO A 376 -2.56 6.91 -4.45
CA PRO A 376 -2.97 6.81 -5.85
C PRO A 376 -4.06 7.81 -6.20
N GLY A 377 -3.96 8.38 -7.40
CA GLY A 377 -5.02 9.22 -7.95
C GLY A 377 -6.09 8.39 -8.67
N SER A 378 -7.13 9.09 -9.11
CA SER A 378 -8.23 8.53 -9.88
C SER A 378 -8.55 9.42 -11.09
N PRO A 379 -8.17 9.03 -12.30
CA PRO A 379 -8.54 9.78 -13.52
C PRO A 379 -10.07 9.92 -13.67
N ALA A 380 -10.82 8.88 -13.33
CA ALA A 380 -12.29 8.87 -13.42
C ALA A 380 -12.93 9.91 -12.49
N SER A 381 -12.39 10.07 -11.28
CA SER A 381 -12.82 11.09 -10.32
C SER A 381 -12.15 12.45 -10.51
N GLY A 382 -11.18 12.57 -11.45
CA GLY A 382 -10.40 13.78 -11.70
C GLY A 382 -9.47 14.15 -10.55
N ILE A 383 -8.95 13.13 -9.86
CA ILE A 383 -8.05 13.26 -8.71
C ILE A 383 -6.64 12.85 -9.14
N ALA A 384 -5.67 13.76 -9.00
CA ALA A 384 -4.26 13.47 -9.23
C ALA A 384 -3.69 12.54 -8.15
N GLY A 385 -2.62 11.81 -8.46
CA GLY A 385 -1.83 11.14 -7.42
C GLY A 385 -1.29 12.15 -6.41
N THR A 386 -1.07 11.75 -5.17
CA THR A 386 -0.57 12.66 -4.14
C THR A 386 0.59 12.06 -3.37
N TYR A 387 1.71 12.76 -3.37
CA TYR A 387 2.85 12.53 -2.50
C TYR A 387 2.66 13.32 -1.21
N TYR A 388 2.35 12.62 -0.12
CA TYR A 388 2.18 13.20 1.20
C TYR A 388 3.51 13.26 1.95
N VAL A 389 3.91 14.47 2.38
CA VAL A 389 5.16 14.75 3.09
C VAL A 389 4.87 15.05 4.56
N ASN A 390 5.58 14.43 5.46
CA ASN A 390 5.44 14.70 6.89
C ASN A 390 6.15 16.01 7.26
N THR A 391 5.37 17.03 7.58
CA THR A 391 5.86 18.35 7.98
C THR A 391 5.87 18.59 9.49
N SER A 392 5.61 17.54 10.30
CA SER A 392 5.79 17.59 11.75
C SER A 392 7.26 17.43 12.14
N LYS A 393 7.69 18.00 13.25
CA LYS A 393 9.07 17.85 13.80
C LYS A 393 10.13 18.12 12.74
N LEU A 394 10.14 19.35 12.18
CA LEU A 394 11.02 19.75 11.08
C LEU A 394 12.51 19.55 11.37
N ASP A 395 12.92 19.64 12.64
CA ASP A 395 14.26 19.31 13.13
C ASP A 395 14.66 17.83 12.96
N GLN A 396 13.72 17.00 12.54
CA GLN A 396 13.92 15.58 12.23
C GLN A 396 13.56 15.23 10.78
N ARG A 397 13.44 16.24 9.90
CA ARG A 397 13.15 16.08 8.45
C ARG A 397 14.29 16.69 7.62
N PRO A 398 15.44 15.99 7.53
CA PRO A 398 16.61 16.56 6.88
C PRO A 398 16.48 16.57 5.36
N LEU A 399 17.01 17.64 4.74
CA LEU A 399 17.00 17.85 3.29
C LEU A 399 17.73 16.79 2.48
N TRP A 400 18.74 16.14 3.07
CA TRP A 400 19.53 15.12 2.39
C TRP A 400 18.77 13.78 2.18
N GLU A 401 17.63 13.58 2.84
CA GLU A 401 16.74 12.44 2.59
C GLU A 401 15.79 12.66 1.41
N ILE A 402 15.47 13.92 1.08
CA ILE A 402 14.44 14.27 0.09
C ILE A 402 14.66 13.59 -1.27
N PRO A 403 15.89 13.52 -1.85
CA PRO A 403 16.06 12.89 -3.15
C PRO A 403 15.65 11.42 -3.17
N ALA A 404 16.12 10.61 -2.21
CA ALA A 404 15.76 9.20 -2.15
C ALA A 404 14.27 9.00 -1.88
N LEU A 405 13.69 9.77 -0.95
CA LEU A 405 12.27 9.73 -0.61
C LEU A 405 11.39 10.10 -1.82
N SER A 406 11.76 11.17 -2.55
CA SER A 406 11.01 11.60 -3.74
C SER A 406 11.05 10.56 -4.86
N LEU A 407 12.20 9.93 -5.08
CA LEU A 407 12.31 8.84 -6.06
C LEU A 407 11.44 7.62 -5.68
N HIS A 408 11.22 7.38 -4.39
CA HIS A 408 10.37 6.31 -3.90
C HIS A 408 8.89 6.63 -4.07
N GLU A 409 8.44 7.79 -3.55
CA GLU A 409 7.03 8.12 -3.45
C GLU A 409 6.43 8.67 -4.76
N SER A 410 7.24 9.40 -5.55
CA SER A 410 6.76 10.00 -6.78
C SER A 410 7.25 9.26 -8.03
N VAL A 411 8.07 9.88 -8.84
CA VAL A 411 8.67 9.30 -10.04
C VAL A 411 10.17 9.08 -9.83
N PRO A 412 10.70 7.94 -10.25
CA PRO A 412 10.09 6.82 -10.98
C PRO A 412 9.42 5.76 -10.08
N GLY A 413 9.23 6.02 -8.78
CA GLY A 413 8.72 5.07 -7.80
C GLY A 413 7.20 4.84 -7.89
N HIS A 414 6.51 4.99 -6.74
CA HIS A 414 5.11 4.64 -6.59
C HIS A 414 4.18 5.30 -7.59
N HIS A 415 4.29 6.64 -7.77
CA HIS A 415 3.43 7.33 -8.72
C HIS A 415 3.60 6.77 -10.13
N ASN A 416 4.84 6.64 -10.61
CA ASN A 416 5.10 6.13 -11.96
C ASN A 416 4.55 4.72 -12.15
N GLN A 417 4.81 3.80 -11.22
CA GLN A 417 4.39 2.41 -11.30
C GLN A 417 2.88 2.26 -11.25
N ILE A 418 2.22 2.90 -10.26
CA ILE A 418 0.78 2.72 -10.01
C ILE A 418 -0.05 3.44 -11.08
N ALA A 419 0.34 4.67 -11.47
CA ALA A 419 -0.36 5.39 -12.52
C ALA A 419 -0.23 4.69 -13.89
N LEU A 420 0.95 4.15 -14.22
CA LEU A 420 1.11 3.32 -15.43
C LEU A 420 0.21 2.09 -15.37
N GLN A 421 0.15 1.37 -14.23
CA GLN A 421 -0.72 0.20 -14.08
C GLN A 421 -2.18 0.53 -14.37
N GLN A 422 -2.66 1.70 -13.94
CA GLN A 422 -4.03 2.16 -14.22
C GLN A 422 -4.29 2.41 -15.72
N GLU A 423 -3.23 2.66 -16.52
CA GLU A 423 -3.30 2.95 -17.95
C GLU A 423 -3.01 1.76 -18.85
N LEU A 424 -2.54 0.63 -18.28
CA LEU A 424 -2.25 -0.60 -19.04
C LEU A 424 -3.53 -1.29 -19.50
N GLU A 425 -3.48 -1.96 -20.65
CA GLU A 425 -4.53 -2.82 -21.16
C GLU A 425 -4.51 -4.19 -20.46
N LEU A 426 -4.73 -4.18 -19.15
CA LEU A 426 -4.79 -5.37 -18.31
C LEU A 426 -6.24 -5.70 -17.96
N ALA A 427 -6.50 -6.95 -17.61
CA ALA A 427 -7.77 -7.36 -17.03
C ALA A 427 -8.12 -6.43 -15.84
N PRO A 428 -9.38 -5.95 -15.71
CA PRO A 428 -9.75 -4.90 -14.74
C PRO A 428 -9.33 -5.21 -13.30
N PHE A 429 -9.43 -6.47 -12.85
CA PHE A 429 -9.00 -6.84 -11.49
C PHE A 429 -7.50 -6.60 -11.27
N ARG A 430 -6.66 -6.84 -12.29
CA ARG A 430 -5.22 -6.55 -12.22
C ARG A 430 -4.93 -5.07 -12.19
N ARG A 431 -5.65 -4.31 -12.99
CA ARG A 431 -5.45 -2.87 -13.11
C ARG A 431 -5.76 -2.14 -11.82
N HIS A 432 -6.81 -2.57 -11.10
CA HIS A 432 -7.37 -1.83 -9.99
C HIS A 432 -7.23 -2.51 -8.62
N PHE A 433 -7.27 -3.85 -8.55
CA PHE A 433 -7.34 -4.57 -7.28
C PHE A 433 -6.10 -5.43 -6.99
N THR A 434 -5.11 -5.44 -7.89
CA THR A 434 -3.91 -6.27 -7.70
C THR A 434 -2.72 -5.39 -7.31
N SER A 435 -2.17 -5.68 -6.13
CA SER A 435 -0.90 -5.12 -5.65
C SER A 435 -0.18 -6.18 -4.82
N PHE A 436 1.10 -6.38 -5.12
CA PHE A 436 1.99 -7.26 -4.36
C PHE A 436 3.07 -6.40 -3.72
N THR A 437 3.15 -6.44 -2.40
CA THR A 437 4.09 -5.61 -1.62
C THR A 437 5.52 -5.73 -2.13
N ALA A 438 5.98 -6.96 -2.38
CA ALA A 438 7.34 -7.20 -2.89
C ALA A 438 7.59 -6.55 -4.26
N PHE A 439 6.57 -6.45 -5.12
CA PHE A 439 6.71 -5.75 -6.40
C PHE A 439 6.65 -4.23 -6.20
N THR A 440 5.60 -3.73 -5.57
CA THR A 440 5.34 -2.28 -5.46
C THR A 440 6.41 -1.58 -4.62
N GLU A 441 6.75 -2.13 -3.47
CA GLU A 441 7.76 -1.58 -2.57
C GLU A 441 9.18 -1.90 -3.04
N GLY A 442 9.37 -3.09 -3.62
CA GLY A 442 10.64 -3.45 -4.26
C GLY A 442 10.98 -2.53 -5.42
N TRP A 443 9.99 -2.15 -6.23
CA TRP A 443 10.14 -1.15 -7.28
C TRP A 443 10.47 0.23 -6.70
N GLY A 444 9.74 0.71 -5.67
CA GLY A 444 10.02 1.97 -5.00
C GLY A 444 11.46 2.04 -4.48
N LEU A 445 11.94 0.99 -3.82
CA LEU A 445 13.31 0.91 -3.32
C LEU A 445 14.36 0.80 -4.46
N TYR A 446 14.05 0.08 -5.53
CA TYR A 446 14.88 0.05 -6.73
C TYR A 446 14.95 1.44 -7.39
N ALA A 447 13.82 2.15 -7.47
CA ALA A 447 13.72 3.50 -8.01
C ALA A 447 14.62 4.51 -7.27
N GLU A 448 14.76 4.39 -5.94
CA GLU A 448 15.72 5.20 -5.18
C GLU A 448 17.14 5.07 -5.73
N SER A 449 17.52 3.89 -6.21
CA SER A 449 18.86 3.68 -6.75
C SER A 449 19.11 4.35 -8.09
N LEU A 450 18.05 4.63 -8.87
CA LEU A 450 18.15 5.33 -10.16
C LEU A 450 18.56 6.80 -10.01
N GLY A 451 18.56 7.32 -8.79
CA GLY A 451 19.16 8.62 -8.49
C GLY A 451 20.66 8.70 -8.80
N GLU A 452 21.37 7.57 -8.91
CA GLU A 452 22.75 7.51 -9.40
C GLU A 452 22.81 7.89 -10.89
N GLU A 453 22.03 7.20 -11.71
CA GLU A 453 21.93 7.44 -13.15
C GLU A 453 21.41 8.86 -13.45
N MET A 454 20.57 9.40 -12.55
CA MET A 454 20.04 10.76 -12.66
C MET A 454 21.02 11.83 -12.14
N GLY A 455 22.13 11.45 -11.46
CA GLY A 455 23.07 12.39 -10.86
C GLY A 455 22.48 13.21 -9.69
N LEU A 456 21.55 12.63 -8.92
CA LEU A 456 20.89 13.30 -7.80
C LEU A 456 21.68 13.21 -6.49
N TYR A 457 22.58 12.23 -6.39
CA TYR A 457 23.42 12.01 -5.19
C TYR A 457 24.77 12.69 -5.34
N ASP A 458 24.77 13.98 -5.72
CA ASP A 458 25.90 14.83 -6.08
C ASP A 458 26.72 15.32 -4.87
N THR A 459 26.24 15.08 -3.65
CA THR A 459 26.96 15.41 -2.41
C THR A 459 27.06 14.20 -1.49
N PRO A 460 28.11 14.14 -0.64
CA PRO A 460 28.21 13.07 0.36
C PRO A 460 26.98 12.94 1.27
N ALA A 461 26.33 14.05 1.61
CA ALA A 461 25.11 14.06 2.42
C ALA A 461 23.94 13.36 1.71
N LYS A 462 23.65 13.72 0.45
CA LYS A 462 22.59 13.07 -0.36
C LYS A 462 22.92 11.59 -0.63
N LYS A 463 24.21 11.26 -0.88
CA LYS A 463 24.64 9.87 -1.02
C LYS A 463 24.45 9.08 0.26
N MET A 464 24.78 9.67 1.43
CA MET A 464 24.51 9.05 2.72
C MET A 464 23.01 8.88 2.95
N GLY A 465 22.16 9.80 2.48
CA GLY A 465 20.70 9.70 2.51
C GLY A 465 20.19 8.46 1.76
N GLN A 466 20.65 8.26 0.53
CA GLN A 466 20.33 7.07 -0.26
C GLN A 466 20.78 5.78 0.43
N LEU A 467 22.01 5.75 0.96
CA LEU A 467 22.53 4.59 1.68
C LEU A 467 21.78 4.35 3.01
N SER A 468 21.35 5.41 3.71
CA SER A 468 20.53 5.29 4.92
C SER A 468 19.17 4.65 4.60
N TYR A 469 18.54 5.02 3.48
CA TYR A 469 17.30 4.42 3.02
C TYR A 469 17.48 2.95 2.63
N GLN A 470 18.58 2.62 1.96
CA GLN A 470 18.95 1.22 1.69
C GLN A 470 19.18 0.42 3.01
N ALA A 471 19.91 1.01 3.96
CA ALA A 471 20.19 0.39 5.27
C ALA A 471 18.90 0.19 6.08
N TRP A 472 18.00 1.18 6.04
CA TRP A 472 16.68 1.10 6.67
C TRP A 472 15.91 -0.14 6.18
N ARG A 473 15.82 -0.33 4.84
CA ARG A 473 15.07 -1.46 4.28
C ARG A 473 15.79 -2.81 4.49
N ALA A 474 17.11 -2.83 4.55
CA ALA A 474 17.86 -4.01 4.96
C ALA A 474 17.62 -4.35 6.44
N ALA A 475 17.64 -3.34 7.32
CA ALA A 475 17.34 -3.52 8.74
C ALA A 475 15.91 -4.01 9.00
N ARG A 476 14.92 -3.66 8.15
CA ARG A 476 13.56 -4.21 8.23
C ARG A 476 13.54 -5.74 8.18
N LEU A 477 14.35 -6.36 7.31
CA LEU A 477 14.44 -7.82 7.22
C LEU A 477 14.90 -8.45 8.52
N VAL A 478 15.83 -7.78 9.22
CA VAL A 478 16.39 -8.27 10.51
C VAL A 478 15.40 -8.02 11.65
N VAL A 479 14.82 -6.83 11.71
CA VAL A 479 13.97 -6.39 12.84
C VAL A 479 12.63 -7.08 12.84
N ASP A 480 11.93 -7.15 11.69
CA ASP A 480 10.62 -7.79 11.58
C ASP A 480 10.71 -9.29 11.93
N THR A 481 11.65 -10.01 11.32
CA THR A 481 11.91 -11.43 11.62
C THR A 481 12.44 -11.62 13.04
N GLY A 482 13.28 -10.71 13.53
CA GLY A 482 13.79 -10.71 14.89
C GLY A 482 12.66 -10.66 15.91
N ILE A 483 11.71 -9.74 15.75
CA ILE A 483 10.56 -9.59 16.65
C ILE A 483 9.63 -10.82 16.55
N HIS A 484 9.22 -11.17 15.32
CA HIS A 484 8.12 -12.11 15.13
C HIS A 484 8.54 -13.57 15.07
N ALA A 485 9.79 -13.90 14.77
CA ALA A 485 10.27 -15.27 14.71
C ALA A 485 11.37 -15.59 15.74
N MET A 486 12.20 -14.60 16.17
CA MET A 486 13.39 -14.83 17.00
C MET A 486 13.27 -14.27 18.41
N GLY A 487 12.09 -13.75 18.80
CA GLY A 487 11.82 -13.30 20.17
C GLY A 487 12.50 -11.99 20.58
N TRP A 488 12.86 -11.12 19.61
CA TRP A 488 13.41 -9.81 19.94
C TRP A 488 12.36 -8.91 20.60
N THR A 489 12.82 -8.11 21.54
CA THR A 489 12.05 -7.03 22.13
C THR A 489 12.08 -5.79 21.21
N LYS A 490 11.11 -4.88 21.40
CA LYS A 490 11.11 -3.55 20.75
C LYS A 490 12.45 -2.81 20.98
N ALA A 491 13.02 -2.89 22.20
CA ALA A 491 14.29 -2.23 22.52
C ALA A 491 15.45 -2.75 21.69
N GLN A 492 15.57 -4.07 21.48
CA GLN A 492 16.58 -4.68 20.61
C GLN A 492 16.40 -4.24 19.15
N ALA A 493 15.15 -4.19 18.67
CA ALA A 493 14.81 -3.72 17.34
C ALA A 493 15.22 -2.25 17.13
N VAL A 494 14.87 -1.37 18.06
CA VAL A 494 15.25 0.06 18.03
C VAL A 494 16.75 0.21 18.03
N GLN A 495 17.47 -0.54 18.89
CA GLN A 495 18.93 -0.47 18.95
C GLN A 495 19.57 -0.92 17.63
N PHE A 496 19.09 -2.01 17.03
CA PHE A 496 19.60 -2.47 15.74
C PHE A 496 19.42 -1.40 14.64
N MET A 497 18.24 -0.73 14.60
CA MET A 497 17.97 0.36 13.66
C MET A 497 18.93 1.54 13.86
N ARG A 498 19.17 1.96 15.12
CA ARG A 498 20.13 3.03 15.48
C ARG A 498 21.54 2.73 15.02
N ASP A 499 22.00 1.50 15.22
CA ASP A 499 23.36 1.08 14.91
C ASP A 499 23.63 0.95 13.41
N ASN A 500 22.58 0.72 12.61
CA ASN A 500 22.73 0.37 11.21
C ASN A 500 22.20 1.42 10.22
N THR A 501 21.51 2.47 10.68
CA THR A 501 20.92 3.50 9.81
C THR A 501 21.32 4.92 10.24
N ALA A 502 21.08 5.92 9.38
CA ALA A 502 21.18 7.33 9.74
C ALA A 502 19.81 7.96 10.11
N LEU A 503 18.75 7.16 10.23
CA LEU A 503 17.39 7.64 10.55
C LEU A 503 17.36 8.37 11.90
N THR A 504 16.44 9.33 11.99
CA THR A 504 16.16 10.02 13.26
C THR A 504 15.43 9.12 14.25
N ASP A 505 15.54 9.41 15.54
CA ASP A 505 14.88 8.59 16.58
C ASP A 505 13.36 8.56 16.44
N ALA A 506 12.75 9.68 16.02
CA ALA A 506 11.30 9.72 15.76
C ALA A 506 10.88 8.78 14.64
N ASN A 507 11.68 8.69 13.56
CA ASN A 507 11.40 7.77 12.46
C ASN A 507 11.63 6.31 12.87
N ILE A 508 12.67 6.02 13.64
CA ILE A 508 12.94 4.66 14.16
C ILE A 508 11.79 4.18 15.04
N ASP A 509 11.28 5.01 15.97
CA ASP A 509 10.17 4.61 16.84
C ASP A 509 8.89 4.36 16.05
N ALA A 510 8.52 5.26 15.14
CA ALA A 510 7.35 5.09 14.28
C ALA A 510 7.43 3.80 13.45
N GLU A 511 8.60 3.51 12.89
CA GLU A 511 8.81 2.33 12.06
C GLU A 511 8.80 1.02 12.85
N VAL A 512 9.47 0.96 13.99
CA VAL A 512 9.44 -0.27 14.82
C VAL A 512 8.01 -0.52 15.33
N ASN A 513 7.25 0.52 15.70
CA ASN A 513 5.83 0.39 16.03
C ASN A 513 5.01 -0.17 14.85
N ARG A 514 5.32 0.27 13.62
CA ARG A 514 4.69 -0.26 12.41
C ARG A 514 4.99 -1.74 12.21
N TYR A 515 6.26 -2.19 12.32
CA TYR A 515 6.61 -3.60 12.14
C TYR A 515 5.92 -4.50 13.16
N ILE A 516 5.86 -4.06 14.41
CA ILE A 516 5.16 -4.78 15.48
C ILE A 516 3.65 -4.91 15.19
N SER A 517 3.01 -3.83 14.71
CA SER A 517 1.57 -3.80 14.47
C SER A 517 1.14 -4.34 13.10
N TRP A 518 2.08 -4.49 12.16
CA TRP A 518 1.83 -4.97 10.80
C TRP A 518 2.89 -5.99 10.35
N PRO A 519 2.86 -7.21 10.92
CA PRO A 519 3.88 -8.24 10.72
C PRO A 519 4.09 -8.60 9.25
N GLY A 520 5.35 -8.73 8.85
CA GLY A 520 5.77 -9.21 7.53
C GLY A 520 5.75 -8.16 6.41
N GLN A 521 4.93 -7.09 6.52
CA GLN A 521 4.81 -6.08 5.45
C GLN A 521 6.17 -5.44 5.10
N ALA A 522 6.97 -5.17 6.11
CA ALA A 522 8.28 -4.54 5.94
C ALA A 522 9.30 -5.38 5.14
N LEU A 523 9.07 -6.68 4.98
CA LEU A 523 9.97 -7.60 4.29
C LEU A 523 9.94 -7.43 2.77
N GLY A 524 8.79 -7.07 2.21
CA GLY A 524 8.59 -6.97 0.76
C GLY A 524 9.58 -5.99 0.09
N TYR A 525 9.90 -4.89 0.75
CA TYR A 525 10.77 -3.83 0.22
C TYR A 525 12.12 -4.35 -0.29
N LYS A 526 12.92 -4.88 0.63
CA LYS A 526 14.28 -5.30 0.29
C LYS A 526 14.32 -6.60 -0.50
N ILE A 527 13.41 -7.54 -0.23
CA ILE A 527 13.30 -8.78 -1.00
C ILE A 527 12.94 -8.48 -2.46
N GLY A 528 11.99 -7.58 -2.68
CA GLY A 528 11.60 -7.15 -4.03
C GLY A 528 12.72 -6.41 -4.77
N GLU A 529 13.36 -5.44 -4.11
CA GLU A 529 14.49 -4.70 -4.69
C GLU A 529 15.64 -5.62 -5.09
N LEU A 530 16.02 -6.57 -4.24
CA LEU A 530 17.07 -7.53 -4.54
C LEU A 530 16.72 -8.39 -5.76
N LYS A 531 15.46 -8.79 -5.92
CA LYS A 531 15.00 -9.53 -7.10
C LYS A 531 15.12 -8.66 -8.36
N ILE A 532 14.62 -7.41 -8.33
CA ILE A 532 14.67 -6.51 -9.51
C ILE A 532 16.12 -6.23 -9.91
N ARG A 533 17.01 -5.97 -8.95
CA ARG A 533 18.45 -5.79 -9.23
C ARG A 533 19.10 -7.04 -9.82
N ALA A 534 18.79 -8.22 -9.29
CA ALA A 534 19.30 -9.48 -9.82
C ALA A 534 18.84 -9.71 -11.28
N LEU A 535 17.58 -9.38 -11.59
CA LEU A 535 17.04 -9.46 -12.94
C LEU A 535 17.69 -8.45 -13.89
N ARG A 536 17.94 -7.21 -13.42
CA ARG A 536 18.70 -6.21 -14.18
C ARG A 536 20.12 -6.70 -14.50
N ALA A 537 20.85 -7.14 -13.49
CA ALA A 537 22.22 -7.66 -13.69
C ALA A 537 22.27 -8.86 -14.64
N ARG A 538 21.27 -9.77 -14.55
CA ARG A 538 21.11 -10.90 -15.47
C ARG A 538 20.89 -10.41 -16.92
N ALA A 539 20.03 -9.41 -17.09
CA ALA A 539 19.75 -8.83 -18.40
C ALA A 539 20.97 -8.11 -19.00
N GLU A 540 21.67 -7.32 -18.20
CA GLU A 540 22.91 -6.64 -18.60
C GLU A 540 23.98 -7.66 -19.04
N GLN A 541 24.19 -8.71 -18.26
CA GLN A 541 25.12 -9.79 -18.60
C GLN A 541 24.70 -10.57 -19.88
N ALA A 542 23.41 -10.87 -19.99
CA ALA A 542 22.90 -11.71 -21.07
C ALA A 542 22.84 -11.01 -22.43
N LEU A 543 22.61 -9.69 -22.43
CA LEU A 543 22.41 -8.88 -23.65
C LEU A 543 23.67 -8.07 -24.03
N GLY A 544 24.57 -7.79 -23.08
CA GLY A 544 25.77 -6.98 -23.32
C GLY A 544 25.44 -5.65 -24.00
N PRO A 545 26.03 -5.32 -25.16
CA PRO A 545 25.78 -4.06 -25.87
C PRO A 545 24.33 -3.88 -26.36
N LYS A 546 23.53 -4.95 -26.43
CA LYS A 546 22.09 -4.86 -26.77
C LYS A 546 21.21 -4.46 -25.59
N PHE A 547 21.75 -4.43 -24.36
CA PHE A 547 20.98 -4.02 -23.19
C PHE A 547 20.58 -2.54 -23.30
N ASP A 548 19.29 -2.28 -23.11
CA ASP A 548 18.70 -0.95 -23.03
C ASP A 548 17.92 -0.82 -21.71
N LEU A 549 18.38 0.09 -20.84
CA LEU A 549 17.80 0.31 -19.51
C LEU A 549 16.34 0.77 -19.59
N ARG A 550 15.97 1.60 -20.57
CA ARG A 550 14.58 2.05 -20.78
C ARG A 550 13.67 0.87 -21.09
N ARG A 551 14.11 -0.03 -21.97
CA ARG A 551 13.34 -1.23 -22.33
C ARG A 551 13.25 -2.23 -21.19
N PHE A 552 14.30 -2.32 -20.37
CA PHE A 552 14.26 -3.13 -19.16
C PHE A 552 13.18 -2.61 -18.20
N HIS A 553 13.17 -1.30 -17.90
CA HIS A 553 12.18 -0.69 -17.02
C HIS A 553 10.75 -0.82 -17.58
N ASP A 554 10.57 -0.53 -18.88
CA ASP A 554 9.27 -0.72 -19.54
C ASP A 554 8.81 -2.17 -19.46
N THR A 555 9.73 -3.15 -19.58
CA THR A 555 9.43 -4.57 -19.41
C THR A 555 8.99 -4.88 -17.98
N VAL A 556 9.72 -4.44 -16.97
CA VAL A 556 9.38 -4.68 -15.56
C VAL A 556 7.97 -4.16 -15.24
N LEU A 557 7.61 -2.99 -15.78
CA LEU A 557 6.34 -2.33 -15.49
C LEU A 557 5.17 -2.77 -16.39
N ALA A 558 5.44 -3.45 -17.51
CA ALA A 558 4.47 -3.75 -18.56
C ALA A 558 3.27 -4.60 -18.11
N GLN A 559 3.42 -5.36 -17.03
CA GLN A 559 2.39 -6.24 -16.50
C GLN A 559 1.74 -5.70 -15.20
N GLY A 560 2.03 -4.44 -14.81
CA GLY A 560 1.61 -3.91 -13.51
C GLY A 560 2.24 -4.67 -12.35
N SER A 561 1.62 -4.63 -11.17
CA SER A 561 2.10 -5.37 -10.00
C SER A 561 1.88 -6.88 -10.18
N VAL A 562 2.95 -7.65 -10.05
CA VAL A 562 2.95 -9.12 -10.20
C VAL A 562 3.78 -9.78 -9.09
N PRO A 563 3.54 -11.07 -8.76
CA PRO A 563 4.44 -11.84 -7.90
C PRO A 563 5.87 -11.91 -8.49
N LEU A 564 6.88 -12.04 -7.64
CA LEU A 564 8.29 -11.99 -8.06
C LEU A 564 8.71 -13.14 -9.00
N ASP A 565 8.06 -14.29 -8.92
CA ASP A 565 8.27 -15.42 -9.85
C ASP A 565 7.68 -15.12 -11.25
N VAL A 566 6.52 -14.46 -11.30
CA VAL A 566 5.91 -13.99 -12.56
C VAL A 566 6.79 -12.91 -13.20
N LEU A 567 7.30 -11.96 -12.39
CA LEU A 567 8.24 -10.94 -12.86
C LEU A 567 9.51 -11.56 -13.45
N GLU A 568 10.06 -12.59 -12.81
CA GLU A 568 11.25 -13.29 -13.28
C GLU A 568 11.00 -13.93 -14.64
N ALA A 569 9.90 -14.68 -14.79
CA ALA A 569 9.52 -15.30 -16.05
C ALA A 569 9.33 -14.27 -17.19
N GLN A 570 8.74 -13.11 -16.89
CA GLN A 570 8.54 -12.01 -17.82
C GLN A 570 9.88 -11.43 -18.32
N VAL A 571 10.81 -11.16 -17.42
CA VAL A 571 12.13 -10.62 -17.78
C VAL A 571 12.95 -11.64 -18.55
N ASP A 572 12.91 -12.93 -18.17
CA ASP A 572 13.61 -13.99 -18.89
C ASP A 572 13.07 -14.16 -20.32
N ALA A 573 11.75 -14.07 -20.51
CA ALA A 573 11.14 -14.08 -21.84
C ALA A 573 11.57 -12.87 -22.69
N TRP A 574 11.65 -11.68 -22.10
CA TRP A 574 12.17 -10.49 -22.77
C TRP A 574 13.63 -10.65 -23.17
N ILE A 575 14.49 -11.15 -22.26
CA ILE A 575 15.92 -11.40 -22.58
C ILE A 575 16.04 -12.37 -23.77
N ALA A 576 15.23 -13.44 -23.80
CA ALA A 576 15.25 -14.39 -24.91
C ALA A 576 14.83 -13.73 -26.24
N ALA A 577 13.80 -12.89 -26.22
CA ALA A 577 13.33 -12.16 -27.40
C ALA A 577 14.37 -11.15 -27.91
N GLU A 578 15.06 -10.42 -27.00
CA GLU A 578 16.12 -9.47 -27.37
C GLU A 578 17.37 -10.15 -27.95
N LYS A 579 17.71 -11.35 -27.47
CA LYS A 579 18.81 -12.14 -28.06
C LYS A 579 18.52 -12.56 -29.50
N ALA A 580 17.25 -12.86 -29.79
CA ALA A 580 16.82 -13.32 -31.11
C ALA A 580 16.73 -12.18 -32.15
N ARG A 581 16.71 -10.93 -31.73
CA ARG A 581 16.80 -9.73 -32.59
C ARG A 581 18.24 -9.44 -32.98
#